data_4f4d29636ad677739336641b2bb9282e
#
_entry.id   4f4d29636ad677739336641b2bb9282e
#
_cell.length_a   1.000
_cell.length_b   1.000
_cell.length_c   1.000
_cell.angle_alpha   90.00
_cell.angle_beta   90.00
_cell.angle_gamma   90.00
#
_symmetry.space_group_name_H-M   'P 1'
#
loop_
_entity.id
_entity.type
_entity.pdbx_description
1 polymer ?
#
loop_
_entity_poly.entity_id
_entity_poly.type
_entity_poly.pdbx_seq_one_letter_code
_entity_poly.pdbx_strand_id
1 'polypeptide(L)'
;VYGHTDSIYVQIDSVETAETAIKVIEESVREHFPNIMGLKEHPVQLEFEKYYSALGVGVTKNRNAGLVSWEDGEWLDEPKFTMTGFTAKRVSETKMAKEVQTTALKMWVEQKPLVDINKYLNESYDLILNGKVDKSAIIKRSRLRKKRFTVKCPECKRQYHLKDLTDTRVCGQGEGRGGMHKCGNPVSFFTTIEGKRPTIGSGVAGVISAWQSTNATFDDSYLYLKVIDYNNYINPLTKVTRRIEYMAGTTYVDFETCVPDYKHYAEQVVKKAEPIYKAMSWDISAIRTGRIQKSLEEWF
;
A
#
# COMPACT_ATOMS: atom_id res chain seq x y z
N VAL A 1 20.43 -14.44 -9.67
CA VAL A 1 20.07 -14.88 -8.30
C VAL A 1 19.37 -13.74 -7.59
N TYR A 2 18.25 -14.00 -6.96
CA TYR A 2 17.49 -13.05 -6.17
C TYR A 2 17.19 -13.69 -4.81
N GLY A 3 17.44 -12.99 -3.71
CA GLY A 3 17.18 -13.47 -2.35
C GLY A 3 16.05 -12.69 -1.67
N HIS A 4 15.21 -13.39 -0.92
CA HIS A 4 14.12 -12.81 -0.16
C HIS A 4 13.98 -13.52 1.18
N THR A 5 14.36 -12.84 2.27
CA THR A 5 14.29 -13.33 3.66
C THR A 5 14.99 -14.68 3.85
N ASP A 6 14.28 -15.77 3.64
CA ASP A 6 14.67 -17.16 3.80
C ASP A 6 14.66 -17.97 2.48
N SER A 7 14.42 -17.29 1.36
CA SER A 7 14.28 -17.92 0.04
C SER A 7 15.33 -17.40 -0.93
N ILE A 8 15.81 -18.28 -1.81
CA ILE A 8 16.73 -17.97 -2.90
C ILE A 8 16.03 -18.29 -4.22
N TYR A 9 16.08 -17.38 -5.17
CA TYR A 9 15.57 -17.58 -6.53
C TYR A 9 16.76 -17.69 -7.48
N VAL A 10 16.83 -18.79 -8.18
CA VAL A 10 17.91 -19.09 -9.12
C VAL A 10 17.32 -19.32 -10.50
N GLN A 11 17.89 -18.72 -11.51
CA GLN A 11 17.52 -19.00 -12.89
C GLN A 11 18.10 -20.35 -13.30
N ILE A 12 17.24 -21.23 -13.77
CA ILE A 12 17.59 -22.60 -14.21
C ILE A 12 16.77 -22.93 -15.48
N ASP A 13 17.27 -23.89 -16.23
CA ASP A 13 16.65 -24.27 -17.52
C ASP A 13 15.52 -25.30 -17.33
N SER A 14 15.57 -26.10 -16.27
CA SER A 14 14.54 -27.14 -15.99
C SER A 14 14.42 -27.45 -14.50
N VAL A 15 13.33 -28.13 -14.14
CA VAL A 15 13.07 -28.60 -12.77
C VAL A 15 14.08 -29.66 -12.34
N GLU A 16 14.47 -30.55 -13.26
CA GLU A 16 15.45 -31.63 -12.98
C GLU A 16 16.84 -31.04 -12.62
N THR A 17 17.18 -29.91 -13.24
CA THR A 17 18.42 -29.18 -12.89
C THR A 17 18.36 -28.57 -11.51
N ALA A 18 17.16 -28.21 -11.02
CA ALA A 18 16.97 -27.59 -9.72
C ALA A 18 17.37 -28.52 -8.58
N GLU A 19 17.00 -29.80 -8.64
CA GLU A 19 17.34 -30.78 -7.60
C GLU A 19 18.85 -30.96 -7.45
N THR A 20 19.57 -30.91 -8.56
CA THR A 20 21.04 -30.96 -8.54
C THR A 20 21.65 -29.65 -8.02
N ALA A 21 21.12 -28.52 -8.47
CA ALA A 21 21.58 -27.21 -8.04
C ALA A 21 21.37 -26.98 -6.52
N ILE A 22 20.26 -27.42 -5.96
CA ILE A 22 20.00 -27.32 -4.51
C ILE A 22 21.07 -28.02 -3.70
N LYS A 23 21.45 -29.25 -4.06
CA LYS A 23 22.50 -29.98 -3.33
C LYS A 23 23.82 -29.26 -3.33
N VAL A 24 24.22 -28.74 -4.48
CA VAL A 24 25.47 -27.97 -4.61
C VAL A 24 25.42 -26.67 -3.80
N ILE A 25 24.29 -25.96 -3.85
CA ILE A 25 24.11 -24.70 -3.10
C ILE A 25 24.08 -25.00 -1.59
N GLU A 26 23.36 -26.05 -1.17
CA GLU A 26 23.26 -26.44 0.24
C GLU A 26 24.61 -26.81 0.81
N GLU A 27 25.41 -27.63 0.10
CA GLU A 27 26.77 -27.97 0.50
C GLU A 27 27.65 -26.73 0.65
N SER A 28 27.63 -25.84 -0.33
CA SER A 28 28.41 -24.59 -0.27
C SER A 28 27.97 -23.67 0.88
N VAL A 29 26.65 -23.59 1.16
CA VAL A 29 26.16 -22.79 2.29
C VAL A 29 26.58 -23.42 3.63
N ARG A 30 26.53 -24.75 3.76
CA ARG A 30 26.93 -25.47 4.96
C ARG A 30 28.42 -25.30 5.29
N GLU A 31 29.29 -25.17 4.28
CA GLU A 31 30.70 -24.86 4.49
C GLU A 31 30.89 -23.49 5.15
N HIS A 32 30.07 -22.51 4.82
CA HIS A 32 30.14 -21.16 5.38
C HIS A 32 29.40 -21.00 6.72
N PHE A 33 28.43 -21.87 6.98
CA PHE A 33 27.65 -21.91 8.22
C PHE A 33 27.78 -23.28 8.90
N PRO A 34 28.93 -23.61 9.47
CA PRO A 34 29.18 -24.91 10.06
C PRO A 34 28.24 -25.18 11.25
N ASN A 35 27.92 -26.43 11.47
CA ASN A 35 27.08 -26.89 12.59
C ASN A 35 27.84 -26.76 13.94
N ILE A 36 27.99 -25.54 14.44
CA ILE A 36 28.75 -25.21 15.66
C ILE A 36 28.13 -25.85 16.92
N MET A 37 26.80 -26.06 16.88
CA MET A 37 26.07 -26.64 18.01
C MET A 37 26.10 -28.16 18.06
N GLY A 38 26.71 -28.82 17.07
CA GLY A 38 26.79 -30.28 17.01
C GLY A 38 25.43 -30.98 16.92
N LEU A 39 24.45 -30.33 16.27
CA LEU A 39 23.14 -30.94 16.04
C LEU A 39 23.26 -32.19 15.17
N LYS A 40 22.38 -33.19 15.38
CA LYS A 40 22.36 -34.42 14.57
C LYS A 40 22.16 -34.11 13.09
N GLU A 41 21.33 -33.13 12.80
CA GLU A 41 21.07 -32.63 11.45
C GLU A 41 21.61 -31.22 11.31
N HIS A 42 22.13 -30.91 10.14
CA HIS A 42 22.62 -29.57 9.87
C HIS A 42 21.45 -28.58 9.90
N PRO A 43 21.57 -27.41 10.59
CA PRO A 43 20.47 -26.44 10.70
C PRO A 43 20.11 -25.78 9.35
N VAL A 44 21.02 -25.79 8.38
CA VAL A 44 20.75 -25.31 7.04
C VAL A 44 20.27 -26.48 6.20
N GLN A 45 19.01 -26.40 5.78
CA GLN A 45 18.34 -27.30 4.85
C GLN A 45 17.65 -26.46 3.78
N LEU A 46 17.86 -26.80 2.52
CA LEU A 46 17.23 -26.14 1.38
C LEU A 46 16.21 -27.09 0.76
N GLU A 47 15.01 -26.58 0.55
CA GLU A 47 13.94 -27.30 -0.12
C GLU A 47 13.62 -26.64 -1.47
N PHE A 48 13.34 -27.46 -2.48
CA PHE A 48 12.83 -26.97 -3.75
C PHE A 48 11.32 -26.81 -3.63
N GLU A 49 10.90 -25.57 -3.41
CA GLU A 49 9.50 -25.26 -3.13
C GLU A 49 8.70 -24.98 -4.39
N LYS A 50 9.26 -24.21 -5.34
CA LYS A 50 8.52 -23.73 -6.52
C LYS A 50 9.39 -23.52 -7.73
N TYR A 51 8.82 -23.83 -8.89
CA TYR A 51 9.36 -23.41 -10.19
C TYR A 51 8.43 -22.40 -10.85
N TYR A 52 9.01 -21.28 -11.25
CA TYR A 52 8.31 -20.21 -11.94
C TYR A 52 8.65 -20.26 -13.42
N SER A 53 7.64 -20.46 -14.29
CA SER A 53 7.82 -20.33 -15.75
C SER A 53 8.07 -18.88 -16.16
N ALA A 54 7.63 -17.92 -15.34
CA ALA A 54 7.95 -16.51 -15.49
C ALA A 54 8.00 -15.84 -14.12
N LEU A 55 9.03 -15.03 -13.85
CA LEU A 55 9.19 -14.29 -12.60
C LEU A 55 9.64 -12.86 -12.88
N GLY A 56 8.80 -11.90 -12.50
CA GLY A 56 9.13 -10.48 -12.49
C GLY A 56 9.57 -10.02 -11.10
N VAL A 57 10.74 -9.41 -11.02
CA VAL A 57 11.30 -8.85 -9.78
C VAL A 57 11.21 -7.34 -9.82
N GLY A 58 10.60 -6.74 -8.82
CA GLY A 58 10.50 -5.29 -8.72
C GLY A 58 11.80 -4.64 -8.24
N VAL A 59 12.02 -3.37 -8.60
CA VAL A 59 13.18 -2.57 -8.17
C VAL A 59 13.24 -2.41 -6.64
N THR A 60 12.10 -2.46 -5.97
CA THR A 60 12.02 -2.38 -4.51
C THR A 60 12.16 -3.77 -3.90
N LYS A 61 12.96 -3.90 -2.84
CA LYS A 61 13.14 -5.15 -2.09
C LYS A 61 11.81 -5.85 -1.78
N ASN A 62 11.82 -7.16 -1.82
CA ASN A 62 10.70 -8.03 -1.45
C ASN A 62 9.43 -7.83 -2.31
N ARG A 63 9.59 -7.48 -3.58
CA ARG A 63 8.49 -7.39 -4.54
C ARG A 63 8.76 -8.27 -5.73
N ASN A 64 7.98 -9.32 -5.85
CA ASN A 64 7.99 -10.18 -7.02
C ASN A 64 6.57 -10.60 -7.41
N ALA A 65 6.40 -10.94 -8.67
CA ALA A 65 5.19 -11.55 -9.19
C ALA A 65 5.60 -12.61 -10.22
N GLY A 66 4.90 -13.73 -10.28
CA GLY A 66 5.28 -14.79 -11.20
C GLY A 66 4.19 -15.81 -11.44
N LEU A 67 4.46 -16.68 -12.39
CA LEU A 67 3.64 -17.82 -12.77
C LEU A 67 4.31 -19.10 -12.26
N VAL A 68 3.76 -19.68 -11.22
CA VAL A 68 4.22 -20.95 -10.66
C VAL A 68 3.66 -22.07 -11.52
N SER A 69 4.54 -22.90 -12.07
CA SER A 69 4.17 -24.04 -12.90
C SER A 69 4.42 -25.38 -12.23
N TRP A 70 5.26 -25.40 -11.19
CA TRP A 70 5.52 -26.55 -10.35
C TRP A 70 5.58 -26.10 -8.88
N GLU A 71 4.96 -26.85 -7.97
CA GLU A 71 4.90 -26.56 -6.54
C GLU A 71 4.83 -27.89 -5.76
N ASP A 72 5.63 -28.02 -4.70
CA ASP A 72 5.60 -29.15 -3.75
C ASP A 72 5.66 -30.56 -4.40
N GLY A 73 6.47 -30.74 -5.43
CA GLY A 73 6.67 -32.06 -6.06
C GLY A 73 5.81 -32.31 -7.30
N GLU A 74 4.88 -31.43 -7.64
CA GLU A 74 3.91 -31.65 -8.71
C GLU A 74 3.87 -30.52 -9.75
N TRP A 75 3.70 -30.89 -11.02
CA TRP A 75 3.37 -29.95 -12.06
C TRP A 75 1.91 -29.53 -11.96
N LEU A 76 1.67 -28.22 -12.07
CA LEU A 76 0.32 -27.67 -12.09
C LEU A 76 -0.27 -27.75 -13.50
N ASP A 77 -1.54 -28.12 -13.61
CA ASP A 77 -2.27 -28.16 -14.89
C ASP A 77 -2.28 -26.79 -15.58
N GLU A 78 -2.43 -25.73 -14.78
CA GLU A 78 -2.33 -24.36 -15.23
C GLU A 78 -1.39 -23.56 -14.33
N PRO A 79 -0.55 -22.67 -14.90
CA PRO A 79 0.35 -21.84 -14.10
C PRO A 79 -0.43 -20.94 -13.13
N LYS A 80 -0.09 -21.01 -11.85
CA LYS A 80 -0.71 -20.25 -10.77
C LYS A 80 -0.03 -18.90 -10.62
N PHE A 81 -0.79 -17.82 -10.81
CA PHE A 81 -0.28 -16.48 -10.57
C PHE A 81 -0.06 -16.22 -9.08
N THR A 82 1.13 -15.76 -8.73
CA THR A 82 1.50 -15.36 -7.36
C THR A 82 2.14 -13.98 -7.35
N MET A 83 2.01 -13.27 -6.22
CA MET A 83 2.70 -12.00 -6.00
C MET A 83 3.04 -11.79 -4.53
N THR A 84 4.15 -11.13 -4.25
CA THR A 84 4.63 -10.81 -2.90
C THR A 84 5.02 -9.34 -2.81
N GLY A 85 4.77 -8.72 -1.66
CA GLY A 85 5.19 -7.35 -1.35
C GLY A 85 4.40 -6.23 -2.01
N PHE A 86 3.40 -6.53 -2.85
CA PHE A 86 2.54 -5.55 -3.50
C PHE A 86 1.36 -5.12 -2.64
N THR A 87 0.85 -3.90 -2.89
CA THR A 87 -0.22 -3.30 -2.10
C THR A 87 -1.57 -3.99 -2.29
N ALA A 88 -1.77 -4.70 -3.39
CA ALA A 88 -2.99 -5.48 -3.65
C ALA A 88 -3.29 -6.52 -2.55
N LYS A 89 -2.27 -7.04 -1.86
CA LYS A 89 -2.46 -7.95 -0.72
C LYS A 89 -2.91 -7.25 0.58
N ARG A 90 -2.90 -5.92 0.65
CA ARG A 90 -3.26 -5.20 1.87
C ARG A 90 -4.77 -5.10 2.04
N VAL A 91 -5.27 -5.42 3.23
CA VAL A 91 -6.70 -5.30 3.57
C VAL A 91 -7.22 -3.87 3.43
N SER A 92 -6.37 -2.87 3.70
CA SER A 92 -6.73 -1.45 3.62
C SER A 92 -6.79 -0.86 2.21
N GLU A 93 -6.43 -1.63 1.19
CA GLU A 93 -6.49 -1.14 -0.19
C GLU A 93 -7.88 -1.34 -0.79
N THR A 94 -8.28 -0.46 -1.72
CA THR A 94 -9.56 -0.53 -2.41
C THR A 94 -9.66 -1.76 -3.31
N LYS A 95 -10.88 -2.27 -3.54
CA LYS A 95 -11.09 -3.42 -4.43
C LYS A 95 -10.56 -3.13 -5.84
N MET A 96 -10.91 -1.94 -6.38
CA MET A 96 -10.46 -1.53 -7.72
C MET A 96 -8.94 -1.45 -7.84
N ALA A 97 -8.26 -0.88 -6.83
CA ALA A 97 -6.79 -0.82 -6.85
C ALA A 97 -6.12 -2.20 -6.74
N LYS A 98 -6.75 -3.13 -6.02
CA LYS A 98 -6.28 -4.53 -5.95
C LYS A 98 -6.41 -5.21 -7.30
N GLU A 99 -7.57 -5.09 -7.92
CA GLU A 99 -7.88 -5.67 -9.22
C GLU A 99 -6.91 -5.16 -10.28
N VAL A 100 -6.81 -3.84 -10.43
CA VAL A 100 -5.93 -3.22 -11.43
C VAL A 100 -4.46 -3.59 -11.21
N GLN A 101 -3.98 -3.57 -9.95
CA GLN A 101 -2.60 -4.00 -9.69
C GLN A 101 -2.38 -5.47 -10.00
N THR A 102 -3.30 -6.34 -9.62
CA THR A 102 -3.20 -7.79 -9.85
C THR A 102 -3.21 -8.09 -11.34
N THR A 103 -4.14 -7.51 -12.09
CA THR A 103 -4.25 -7.72 -13.54
C THR A 103 -3.03 -7.18 -14.28
N ALA A 104 -2.58 -5.97 -13.96
CA ALA A 104 -1.38 -5.40 -14.58
C ALA A 104 -0.12 -6.25 -14.30
N LEU A 105 0.05 -6.75 -13.07
CA LEU A 105 1.14 -7.66 -12.72
C LEU A 105 1.04 -8.99 -13.46
N LYS A 106 -0.17 -9.55 -13.59
CA LYS A 106 -0.40 -10.78 -14.35
C LYS A 106 -0.05 -10.59 -15.83
N MET A 107 -0.54 -9.52 -16.45
CA MET A 107 -0.20 -9.18 -17.83
C MET A 107 1.31 -9.03 -18.03
N TRP A 108 2.00 -8.42 -17.07
CA TRP A 108 3.45 -8.25 -17.14
C TRP A 108 4.21 -9.58 -17.11
N VAL A 109 3.89 -10.48 -16.19
CA VAL A 109 4.58 -11.78 -16.11
C VAL A 109 4.16 -12.75 -17.23
N GLU A 110 2.99 -12.54 -17.83
CA GLU A 110 2.55 -13.21 -19.06
C GLU A 110 3.20 -12.61 -20.33
N GLN A 111 4.10 -11.63 -20.17
CA GLN A 111 4.81 -10.96 -21.26
C GLN A 111 3.87 -10.32 -22.29
N LYS A 112 2.71 -9.81 -21.83
CA LYS A 112 1.81 -9.06 -22.70
C LYS A 112 2.51 -7.80 -23.21
N PRO A 113 2.25 -7.38 -24.46
CA PRO A 113 2.80 -6.16 -25.03
C PRO A 113 2.47 -4.93 -24.15
N LEU A 114 3.40 -3.97 -24.07
CA LEU A 114 3.20 -2.73 -23.32
C LEU A 114 1.94 -1.98 -23.74
N VAL A 115 1.60 -2.03 -25.03
CA VAL A 115 0.39 -1.39 -25.56
C VAL A 115 -0.89 -1.96 -24.93
N ASP A 116 -0.95 -3.25 -24.66
CA ASP A 116 -2.10 -3.89 -24.02
C ASP A 116 -2.19 -3.50 -22.55
N ILE A 117 -1.05 -3.45 -21.85
CA ILE A 117 -0.99 -2.99 -20.45
C ILE A 117 -1.43 -1.53 -20.35
N ASN A 118 -0.92 -0.65 -21.23
CA ASN A 118 -1.31 0.75 -21.31
C ASN A 118 -2.81 0.91 -21.59
N LYS A 119 -3.33 0.13 -22.54
CA LYS A 119 -4.76 0.13 -22.87
C LYS A 119 -5.61 -0.23 -21.66
N TYR A 120 -5.30 -1.33 -20.98
CA TYR A 120 -6.02 -1.76 -19.78
C TYR A 120 -5.99 -0.70 -18.66
N LEU A 121 -4.84 -0.07 -18.42
CA LEU A 121 -4.69 0.95 -17.41
C LEU A 121 -5.43 2.25 -17.77
N ASN A 122 -5.44 2.65 -19.03
CA ASN A 122 -6.21 3.80 -19.50
C ASN A 122 -7.71 3.55 -19.41
N GLU A 123 -8.18 2.38 -19.81
CA GLU A 123 -9.59 1.99 -19.64
C GLU A 123 -10.02 2.00 -18.17
N SER A 124 -9.16 1.49 -17.28
CA SER A 124 -9.40 1.51 -15.84
C SER A 124 -9.41 2.94 -15.27
N TYR A 125 -8.53 3.80 -15.76
CA TYR A 125 -8.49 5.23 -15.39
C TYR A 125 -9.77 5.93 -15.80
N ASP A 126 -10.21 5.76 -17.06
CA ASP A 126 -11.39 6.39 -17.62
C ASP A 126 -12.67 5.87 -16.97
N LEU A 127 -12.73 4.57 -16.65
CA LEU A 127 -13.86 3.97 -15.92
C LEU A 127 -14.08 4.66 -14.58
N ILE A 128 -13.00 4.90 -13.84
CA ILE A 128 -13.06 5.56 -12.53
C ILE A 128 -13.32 7.05 -12.70
N LEU A 129 -12.59 7.73 -13.57
CA LEU A 129 -12.70 9.18 -13.79
C LEU A 129 -14.13 9.60 -14.15
N ASN A 130 -14.80 8.81 -14.98
CA ASN A 130 -16.17 9.05 -15.42
C ASN A 130 -17.23 8.54 -14.42
N GLY A 131 -16.84 8.07 -13.25
CA GLY A 131 -17.77 7.59 -12.22
C GLY A 131 -18.56 6.32 -12.60
N LYS A 132 -18.05 5.55 -13.56
CA LYS A 132 -18.67 4.30 -14.02
C LYS A 132 -18.33 3.08 -13.16
N VAL A 133 -17.55 3.28 -12.11
CA VAL A 133 -17.16 2.26 -11.13
C VAL A 133 -18.16 2.25 -9.97
N ASP A 134 -18.44 1.06 -9.43
CA ASP A 134 -19.18 0.96 -8.18
C ASP A 134 -18.42 1.69 -7.06
N LYS A 135 -19.11 2.58 -6.33
CA LYS A 135 -18.53 3.33 -5.20
C LYS A 135 -17.87 2.39 -4.18
N SER A 136 -18.44 1.22 -3.92
CA SER A 136 -17.90 0.24 -2.99
C SER A 136 -16.50 -0.24 -3.38
N ALA A 137 -16.17 -0.21 -4.68
CA ALA A 137 -14.88 -0.64 -5.20
C ALA A 137 -13.74 0.35 -4.94
N ILE A 138 -14.07 1.63 -4.64
CA ILE A 138 -13.09 2.69 -4.34
C ILE A 138 -13.08 3.12 -2.88
N ILE A 139 -13.97 2.57 -2.04
CA ILE A 139 -14.01 2.82 -0.60
C ILE A 139 -12.87 2.06 0.07
N LYS A 140 -12.17 2.74 0.97
CA LYS A 140 -11.07 2.16 1.77
C LYS A 140 -11.55 1.72 3.14
N ARG A 141 -10.96 0.63 3.64
CA ARG A 141 -11.14 0.18 5.02
C ARG A 141 -9.91 0.50 5.85
N SER A 142 -10.10 0.98 7.04
CA SER A 142 -9.01 1.29 7.98
C SER A 142 -9.38 0.97 9.42
N ARG A 143 -8.37 1.01 10.28
CA ARG A 143 -8.53 0.97 11.75
C ARG A 143 -7.76 2.12 12.35
N LEU A 144 -8.37 2.84 13.26
CA LEU A 144 -7.71 3.87 14.04
C LEU A 144 -7.02 3.22 15.24
N ARG A 145 -5.73 2.96 15.12
CA ARG A 145 -4.93 2.39 16.21
C ARG A 145 -4.35 3.50 17.07
N LYS A 146 -4.78 3.57 18.32
CA LYS A 146 -4.38 4.58 19.33
C LYS A 146 -2.86 4.79 19.43
N LYS A 147 -2.08 3.71 19.29
CA LYS A 147 -0.61 3.73 19.41
C LYS A 147 0.14 4.27 18.18
N ARG A 148 -0.50 4.38 17.01
CA ARG A 148 0.19 4.72 15.74
C ARG A 148 0.06 6.17 15.33
N PHE A 149 -0.86 6.92 15.91
CA PHE A 149 -1.10 8.29 15.48
C PHE A 149 -0.40 9.27 16.41
N THR A 150 0.34 10.18 15.81
CA THR A 150 0.98 11.28 16.49
C THR A 150 0.54 12.59 15.86
N VAL A 151 0.37 13.60 16.71
CA VAL A 151 0.10 14.97 16.31
C VAL A 151 1.30 15.82 16.72
N LYS A 152 1.73 16.73 15.84
CA LYS A 152 2.82 17.66 16.14
C LYS A 152 2.23 18.99 16.57
N CYS A 153 2.76 19.55 17.66
CA CYS A 153 2.49 20.93 18.02
C CYS A 153 2.86 21.85 16.85
N PRO A 154 1.98 22.77 16.42
CA PRO A 154 2.26 23.63 15.27
C PRO A 154 3.45 24.55 15.51
N GLU A 155 3.69 24.93 16.76
CA GLU A 155 4.74 25.88 17.16
C GLU A 155 6.09 25.20 17.41
N CYS A 156 6.18 24.37 18.46
CA CYS A 156 7.44 23.76 18.86
C CYS A 156 7.73 22.40 18.20
N LYS A 157 6.84 21.90 17.35
CA LYS A 157 6.94 20.62 16.61
C LYS A 157 6.98 19.37 17.48
N ARG A 158 6.79 19.48 18.81
CA ARG A 158 6.71 18.33 19.72
C ARG A 158 5.61 17.36 19.31
N GLN A 159 5.89 16.08 19.37
CA GLN A 159 4.95 15.01 19.02
C GLN A 159 4.16 14.56 20.25
N TYR A 160 2.88 14.35 20.05
CA TYR A 160 1.94 13.77 21.03
C TYR A 160 1.27 12.56 20.41
N HIS A 161 1.12 11.50 21.20
CA HIS A 161 0.34 10.35 20.78
C HIS A 161 -1.16 10.63 20.96
N LEU A 162 -1.97 10.05 20.07
CA LEU A 162 -3.43 10.18 20.13
C LEU A 162 -4.01 9.77 21.48
N LYS A 163 -3.44 8.75 22.11
CA LYS A 163 -3.84 8.28 23.44
C LYS A 163 -3.69 9.34 24.56
N ASP A 164 -2.79 10.28 24.35
CA ASP A 164 -2.44 11.31 25.32
C ASP A 164 -3.15 12.65 25.04
N LEU A 165 -3.95 12.71 23.95
CA LEU A 165 -4.65 13.91 23.54
C LEU A 165 -6.08 13.90 24.07
N THR A 166 -6.45 15.02 24.68
CA THR A 166 -7.82 15.40 24.99
C THR A 166 -8.16 16.64 24.17
N ASP A 167 -9.43 16.98 24.06
CA ASP A 167 -9.85 18.19 23.33
C ASP A 167 -9.32 19.50 23.97
N THR A 168 -8.87 19.43 25.22
CA THR A 168 -8.37 20.57 26.00
C THR A 168 -6.86 20.52 26.22
N ARG A 169 -6.14 19.54 25.66
CA ARG A 169 -4.71 19.42 25.95
C ARG A 169 -3.90 20.61 25.45
N VAL A 170 -2.98 21.05 26.30
CA VAL A 170 -2.02 22.11 26.02
C VAL A 170 -0.62 21.52 25.92
N CYS A 171 0.19 22.04 24.98
CA CYS A 171 1.56 21.59 24.78
C CYS A 171 2.41 21.80 26.05
N GLY A 172 3.03 20.76 26.54
CA GLY A 172 3.79 20.74 27.79
C GLY A 172 2.99 20.40 29.04
N GLN A 173 1.67 20.23 28.94
CA GLN A 173 0.84 19.84 30.08
C GLN A 173 1.06 18.36 30.48
N GLY A 174 1.29 18.11 31.78
CA GLY A 174 1.44 16.76 32.31
C GLY A 174 2.77 16.10 32.02
N GLU A 175 3.77 16.83 31.54
CA GLU A 175 5.12 16.32 31.33
C GLU A 175 5.93 16.42 32.64
N GLY A 176 6.46 15.25 33.06
CA GLY A 176 7.25 15.14 34.30
C GLY A 176 8.57 15.92 34.26
N ARG A 177 9.31 15.87 35.34
CA ARG A 177 10.45 16.68 35.79
C ARG A 177 11.59 17.03 34.77
N GLY A 178 11.49 16.76 33.50
CA GLY A 178 12.47 17.13 32.50
C GLY A 178 11.97 18.08 31.40
N GLY A 179 10.71 18.43 31.43
CA GLY A 179 10.08 19.21 30.36
C GLY A 179 10.16 20.72 30.57
N MET A 180 11.31 21.33 30.29
CA MET A 180 11.47 22.80 30.29
C MET A 180 10.71 23.51 29.13
N HIS A 181 9.89 22.82 28.38
CA HIS A 181 9.23 23.38 27.20
C HIS A 181 7.72 23.50 27.40
N LYS A 182 7.32 24.52 28.12
CA LYS A 182 5.91 24.91 28.19
C LYS A 182 5.62 25.85 27.03
N CYS A 183 5.34 25.32 25.88
CA CYS A 183 4.91 26.09 24.70
C CYS A 183 3.51 26.68 24.93
N GLY A 184 2.68 26.05 25.77
CA GLY A 184 1.36 26.57 26.15
C GLY A 184 0.30 26.52 25.04
N ASN A 185 0.66 26.11 23.84
CA ASN A 185 -0.28 26.08 22.72
C ASN A 185 -1.24 24.90 22.80
N PRO A 186 -2.53 25.09 22.47
CA PRO A 186 -3.47 23.98 22.40
C PRO A 186 -3.02 22.96 21.37
N VAL A 187 -3.04 21.68 21.76
CA VAL A 187 -2.67 20.56 20.88
C VAL A 187 -3.87 19.65 20.76
N SER A 188 -4.76 19.95 19.84
CA SER A 188 -5.84 19.04 19.46
C SER A 188 -5.69 18.63 18.01
N PHE A 189 -6.39 17.59 17.56
CA PHE A 189 -6.41 17.19 16.15
C PHE A 189 -6.86 18.29 15.21
N PHE A 190 -7.61 19.26 15.70
CA PHE A 190 -8.30 20.27 14.91
C PHE A 190 -7.98 21.70 15.30
N THR A 191 -6.98 21.92 16.18
CA THR A 191 -6.62 23.27 16.58
C THR A 191 -5.92 23.99 15.46
N THR A 192 -6.45 25.15 15.08
CA THR A 192 -5.75 26.14 14.28
C THR A 192 -5.27 27.24 15.20
N ILE A 193 -3.97 27.49 15.23
CA ILE A 193 -3.39 28.60 15.96
C ILE A 193 -2.93 29.60 14.90
N GLU A 194 -3.43 30.83 14.96
CA GLU A 194 -3.05 31.93 14.04
C GLU A 194 -3.10 31.53 12.55
N GLY A 195 -4.12 30.78 12.13
CA GLY A 195 -4.27 30.34 10.76
C GLY A 195 -3.33 29.20 10.33
N LYS A 196 -2.41 28.77 11.20
CA LYS A 196 -1.54 27.61 10.91
C LYS A 196 -2.23 26.32 11.30
N ARG A 197 -2.34 25.39 10.36
CA ARG A 197 -2.89 24.04 10.60
C ARG A 197 -1.85 23.18 11.31
N PRO A 198 -2.25 22.34 12.29
CA PRO A 198 -1.36 21.29 12.75
C PRO A 198 -0.94 20.45 11.55
N THR A 199 0.33 20.09 11.47
CA THR A 199 0.87 19.28 10.36
C THR A 199 0.43 17.82 10.55
N ILE A 200 -0.85 17.58 10.34
CA ILE A 200 -1.38 16.22 10.22
C ILE A 200 -1.27 15.88 8.74
N GLY A 201 -0.58 14.80 8.41
CA GLY A 201 -0.57 14.32 7.03
C GLY A 201 -2.01 14.18 6.54
N SER A 202 -2.28 14.56 5.30
CA SER A 202 -3.63 14.58 4.72
C SER A 202 -4.40 13.27 4.92
N GLY A 203 -3.71 12.14 4.89
CA GLY A 203 -4.30 10.83 5.16
C GLY A 203 -4.75 10.65 6.62
N VAL A 204 -4.01 11.21 7.59
CA VAL A 204 -4.37 11.13 9.02
C VAL A 204 -5.52 12.07 9.35
N ALA A 205 -5.58 13.24 8.75
CA ALA A 205 -6.68 14.17 8.94
C ALA A 205 -8.01 13.58 8.45
N GLY A 206 -7.99 12.92 7.29
CA GLY A 206 -9.14 12.17 6.77
C GLY A 206 -9.59 11.07 7.72
N VAL A 207 -8.64 10.29 8.23
CA VAL A 207 -8.90 9.19 9.16
C VAL A 207 -9.54 9.68 10.47
N ILE A 208 -9.04 10.77 11.05
CA ILE A 208 -9.55 11.32 12.31
C ILE A 208 -10.93 11.93 12.12
N SER A 209 -11.11 12.68 11.04
CA SER A 209 -12.40 13.21 10.67
C SER A 209 -13.43 12.12 10.48
N ALA A 210 -13.03 11.09 9.77
CA ALA A 210 -13.80 9.90 9.55
C ALA A 210 -14.22 9.22 10.86
N TRP A 211 -13.26 9.01 11.76
CA TRP A 211 -13.51 8.39 13.05
C TRP A 211 -14.49 9.19 13.92
N GLN A 212 -14.40 10.52 13.90
CA GLN A 212 -15.28 11.38 14.68
C GLN A 212 -16.73 11.43 14.16
N SER A 213 -16.93 11.17 12.87
CA SER A 213 -18.27 11.12 12.28
C SER A 213 -18.96 9.76 12.48
N THR A 214 -18.25 8.76 12.98
CA THR A 214 -18.79 7.44 13.30
C THR A 214 -18.85 7.22 14.80
N ASN A 215 -19.75 6.35 15.25
CA ASN A 215 -19.74 5.86 16.64
C ASN A 215 -18.69 4.75 16.86
N ALA A 216 -17.72 4.62 15.97
CA ALA A 216 -16.67 3.62 16.06
C ALA A 216 -15.73 3.92 17.23
N THR A 217 -15.31 2.89 17.94
CA THR A 217 -14.30 2.97 18.99
C THR A 217 -12.88 2.79 18.39
N PHE A 218 -11.86 3.08 19.20
CA PHE A 218 -10.49 2.77 18.80
C PHE A 218 -10.34 1.28 18.52
N ASP A 219 -9.54 0.97 17.50
CA ASP A 219 -9.29 -0.37 16.95
C ASP A 219 -10.43 -1.01 16.15
N ASP A 220 -11.62 -0.40 16.09
CA ASP A 220 -12.67 -0.81 15.17
C ASP A 220 -12.30 -0.52 13.71
N SER A 221 -12.85 -1.35 12.83
CA SER A 221 -12.78 -1.09 11.40
C SER A 221 -13.83 -0.07 10.99
N TYR A 222 -13.43 0.89 10.20
CA TYR A 222 -14.34 1.83 9.56
C TYR A 222 -13.99 1.96 8.07
N LEU A 223 -14.95 2.46 7.32
CA LEU A 223 -14.84 2.75 5.90
C LEU A 223 -14.61 4.25 5.73
N TYR A 224 -13.85 4.65 4.70
CA TYR A 224 -13.67 6.04 4.36
C TYR A 224 -13.47 6.24 2.86
N LEU A 225 -13.88 7.40 2.39
CA LEU A 225 -13.87 7.80 0.99
C LEU A 225 -13.45 9.26 0.89
N LYS A 226 -12.55 9.59 -0.03
CA LYS A 226 -12.28 10.97 -0.38
C LYS A 226 -13.41 11.50 -1.27
N VAL A 227 -13.91 12.68 -0.94
CA VAL A 227 -15.08 13.28 -1.59
C VAL A 227 -14.77 14.70 -2.05
N ILE A 228 -15.49 15.18 -3.06
CA ILE A 228 -15.46 16.57 -3.51
C ILE A 228 -16.44 17.44 -2.73
N ASP A 229 -17.51 16.85 -2.21
CA ASP A 229 -18.44 17.52 -1.31
C ASP A 229 -17.88 17.47 0.11
N TYR A 230 -17.96 18.60 0.80
CA TYR A 230 -17.25 18.78 2.04
C TYR A 230 -18.16 18.63 3.24
N ASN A 231 -17.72 17.83 4.22
CA ASN A 231 -18.26 17.91 5.55
C ASN A 231 -17.64 19.09 6.30
N ASN A 232 -18.46 19.91 6.89
CA ASN A 232 -18.01 20.97 7.79
C ASN A 232 -17.89 20.38 9.21
N TYR A 233 -16.67 20.32 9.72
CA TYR A 233 -16.40 20.01 11.13
C TYR A 233 -16.25 21.31 11.90
N ILE A 234 -16.99 21.45 12.99
CA ILE A 234 -16.85 22.56 13.91
C ILE A 234 -16.02 22.10 15.10
N ASN A 235 -14.85 22.68 15.31
CA ASN A 235 -14.06 22.39 16.50
C ASN A 235 -14.83 22.84 17.75
N PRO A 236 -15.14 21.94 18.70
CA PRO A 236 -15.96 22.27 19.86
C PRO A 236 -15.34 23.36 20.77
N LEU A 237 -14.01 23.48 20.78
CA LEU A 237 -13.29 24.46 21.59
C LEU A 237 -13.14 25.80 20.90
N THR A 238 -12.61 25.79 19.68
CA THR A 238 -12.27 27.03 18.95
C THR A 238 -13.42 27.55 18.11
N LYS A 239 -14.50 26.75 17.95
CA LYS A 239 -15.65 27.06 17.06
C LYS A 239 -15.28 27.28 15.60
N VAL A 240 -14.06 26.95 15.21
CA VAL A 240 -13.59 27.08 13.84
C VAL A 240 -14.15 25.97 12.98
N THR A 241 -14.82 26.33 11.89
CA THR A 241 -15.32 25.38 10.88
C THR A 241 -14.19 24.94 9.98
N ARG A 242 -14.05 23.64 9.76
CA ARG A 242 -13.11 23.07 8.81
C ARG A 242 -13.80 22.28 7.75
N ARG A 243 -13.29 22.41 6.55
CA ARG A 243 -13.66 21.62 5.40
C ARG A 243 -12.91 20.29 5.42
N ILE A 244 -13.64 19.19 5.36
CA ILE A 244 -13.07 17.84 5.41
C ILE A 244 -13.37 17.14 4.08
N GLU A 245 -12.30 16.77 3.38
CA GLU A 245 -12.37 16.13 2.06
C GLU A 245 -12.57 14.61 2.14
N TYR A 246 -13.08 14.11 3.27
CA TYR A 246 -13.28 12.69 3.48
C TYR A 246 -14.62 12.44 4.18
N MET A 247 -15.33 11.42 3.72
CA MET A 247 -16.43 10.82 4.46
C MET A 247 -15.99 9.50 5.07
N ALA A 248 -16.60 9.19 6.20
CA ALA A 248 -16.45 7.89 6.82
C ALA A 248 -17.79 7.33 7.26
N GLY A 249 -17.81 6.02 7.37
CA GLY A 249 -18.96 5.28 7.79
C GLY A 249 -18.57 3.89 8.29
N THR A 250 -19.52 3.17 8.79
CA THR A 250 -19.38 1.78 9.20
C THR A 250 -19.90 0.81 8.15
N THR A 251 -20.77 1.27 7.29
CA THR A 251 -21.41 0.51 6.20
C THR A 251 -21.26 1.21 4.84
N TYR A 252 -21.47 0.50 3.77
CA TYR A 252 -21.40 1.08 2.42
C TYR A 252 -22.59 2.05 2.13
N VAL A 253 -23.71 1.86 2.79
CA VAL A 253 -24.89 2.72 2.69
C VAL A 253 -24.58 4.16 3.09
N ASP A 254 -23.69 4.35 4.05
CA ASP A 254 -23.27 5.68 4.53
C ASP A 254 -22.69 6.57 3.41
N PHE A 255 -22.29 5.98 2.29
CA PHE A 255 -21.67 6.67 1.15
C PHE A 255 -22.58 6.87 -0.06
N GLU A 256 -23.84 6.45 -0.02
CA GLU A 256 -24.74 6.51 -1.19
C GLU A 256 -24.92 7.92 -1.71
N THR A 257 -25.06 8.90 -0.83
CA THR A 257 -25.33 10.30 -1.18
C THR A 257 -24.10 11.14 -1.48
N CYS A 258 -22.88 10.65 -1.16
CA CYS A 258 -21.68 11.43 -1.36
C CYS A 258 -21.16 11.35 -2.81
N VAL A 259 -20.45 12.40 -3.23
CA VAL A 259 -19.74 12.45 -4.53
C VAL A 259 -18.26 12.18 -4.32
N PRO A 260 -17.76 11.01 -4.78
CA PRO A 260 -16.35 10.67 -4.66
C PRO A 260 -15.45 11.63 -5.46
N ASP A 261 -14.22 11.83 -4.98
CA ASP A 261 -13.15 12.44 -5.79
C ASP A 261 -12.61 11.39 -6.78
N TYR A 262 -13.37 11.16 -7.85
CA TYR A 262 -13.03 10.17 -8.87
C TYR A 262 -11.67 10.42 -9.50
N LYS A 263 -11.28 11.67 -9.71
CA LYS A 263 -9.95 12.02 -10.24
C LYS A 263 -8.83 11.51 -9.32
N HIS A 264 -8.96 11.77 -8.02
CA HIS A 264 -8.02 11.25 -7.03
C HIS A 264 -7.89 9.73 -7.08
N TYR A 265 -9.02 9.00 -7.18
CA TYR A 265 -9.01 7.54 -7.22
C TYR A 265 -8.45 7.00 -8.53
N ALA A 266 -8.79 7.58 -9.67
CA ALA A 266 -8.22 7.21 -10.96
C ALA A 266 -6.69 7.33 -10.95
N GLU A 267 -6.15 8.45 -10.47
CA GLU A 267 -4.71 8.65 -10.31
C GLU A 267 -4.06 7.65 -9.33
N GLN A 268 -4.73 7.35 -8.21
CA GLN A 268 -4.20 6.39 -7.22
C GLN A 268 -4.17 4.96 -7.77
N VAL A 269 -5.15 4.57 -8.56
CA VAL A 269 -5.24 3.23 -9.14
C VAL A 269 -4.13 3.03 -10.18
N VAL A 270 -3.92 3.98 -11.08
CA VAL A 270 -2.86 3.91 -12.08
C VAL A 270 -1.47 3.86 -11.44
N LYS A 271 -1.25 4.60 -10.34
CA LYS A 271 0.00 4.51 -9.57
C LYS A 271 0.32 3.12 -9.04
N LYS A 272 -0.64 2.20 -9.00
CA LYS A 272 -0.38 0.81 -8.59
C LYS A 272 0.44 0.03 -9.60
N ALA A 273 0.44 0.44 -10.85
CA ALA A 273 1.30 -0.13 -11.89
C ALA A 273 2.74 0.43 -11.89
N GLU A 274 3.00 1.55 -11.17
CA GLU A 274 4.31 2.21 -11.13
C GLU A 274 5.49 1.26 -10.84
N PRO A 275 5.39 0.24 -9.98
CA PRO A 275 6.49 -0.70 -9.77
C PRO A 275 6.88 -1.50 -11.01
N ILE A 276 5.92 -1.83 -11.89
CA ILE A 276 6.16 -2.54 -13.16
C ILE A 276 6.91 -1.59 -14.11
N TYR A 277 6.40 -0.38 -14.28
CA TYR A 277 6.99 0.62 -15.17
C TYR A 277 8.42 0.96 -14.78
N LYS A 278 8.68 1.06 -13.45
CA LYS A 278 10.04 1.26 -12.95
C LYS A 278 10.97 0.07 -13.23
N ALA A 279 10.47 -1.16 -13.06
CA ALA A 279 11.25 -2.36 -13.32
C ALA A 279 11.64 -2.50 -14.80
N MET A 280 10.74 -2.09 -15.69
CA MET A 280 10.92 -2.15 -17.12
C MET A 280 11.49 -0.87 -17.76
N SER A 281 11.73 0.17 -16.94
CA SER A 281 12.13 1.51 -17.43
C SER A 281 11.14 2.13 -18.42
N TRP A 282 9.84 1.83 -18.27
CA TRP A 282 8.76 2.40 -19.07
C TRP A 282 8.28 3.74 -18.53
N ASP A 283 7.79 4.61 -19.42
CA ASP A 283 7.21 5.90 -19.01
C ASP A 283 5.72 5.76 -18.65
N ILE A 284 5.41 5.95 -17.36
CA ILE A 284 4.03 5.89 -16.85
C ILE A 284 3.22 7.15 -17.19
N SER A 285 3.84 8.23 -17.64
CA SER A 285 3.13 9.48 -17.96
C SER A 285 2.15 9.31 -19.14
N ALA A 286 2.44 8.38 -20.05
CA ALA A 286 1.60 8.03 -21.19
C ALA A 286 0.17 7.63 -20.77
N ILE A 287 0.00 6.97 -19.61
CA ILE A 287 -1.32 6.55 -19.12
C ILE A 287 -2.17 7.74 -18.72
N ARG A 288 -1.59 8.75 -18.05
CA ARG A 288 -2.31 9.93 -17.57
C ARG A 288 -2.73 10.90 -18.67
N THR A 289 -2.03 10.89 -19.79
CA THR A 289 -2.28 11.81 -20.92
C THR A 289 -3.14 11.19 -22.00
N GLY A 290 -3.51 9.90 -21.89
CA GLY A 290 -4.18 9.16 -22.95
C GLY A 290 -3.29 8.89 -24.17
N ARG A 291 -2.01 9.23 -24.10
CA ARG A 291 -1.05 8.93 -25.16
C ARG A 291 -0.57 7.51 -25.01
N ILE A 292 -0.84 6.68 -25.99
CA ILE A 292 -0.33 5.30 -26.05
C ILE A 292 1.14 5.40 -26.48
N GLN A 293 2.05 4.98 -25.62
CA GLN A 293 3.46 4.85 -26.00
C GLN A 293 3.57 3.67 -26.97
N LYS A 294 3.89 3.96 -28.22
CA LYS A 294 4.24 2.94 -29.20
C LYS A 294 5.69 2.56 -29.04
N SER A 295 6.01 1.27 -29.19
CA SER A 295 7.41 0.85 -29.29
C SER A 295 8.04 1.44 -30.56
N LEU A 296 9.36 1.66 -30.57
CA LEU A 296 10.05 2.11 -31.78
C LEU A 296 9.87 1.14 -32.95
N GLU A 297 9.66 -0.13 -32.67
CA GLU A 297 9.40 -1.18 -33.64
C GLU A 297 8.06 -1.02 -34.37
N GLU A 298 7.08 -0.32 -33.79
CA GLU A 298 5.79 -0.03 -34.44
C GLU A 298 5.86 1.19 -35.40
N TRP A 299 6.99 1.88 -35.45
CA TRP A 299 7.22 3.05 -36.33
C TRP A 299 8.03 2.71 -37.58
N PHE A 300 8.57 1.50 -37.66
CA PHE A 300 9.34 0.97 -38.76
C PHE A 300 8.77 -0.38 -39.24
#